data_a56e70b04002a3b121610827cb0d7afe
#
_entry.id   a56e70b04002a3b121610827cb0d7afe
#
_cell.length_a   1.000
_cell.length_b   1.000
_cell.length_c   1.000
_cell.angle_alpha   90.00
_cell.angle_beta   90.00
_cell.angle_gamma   90.00
#
_symmetry.space_group_name_H-M   'P 1'
#
loop_
_entity.id
_entity.type
_entity.pdbx_description
1 polymer ?
#
loop_
_entity_poly.entity_id
_entity_poly.type
_entity_poly.pdbx_seq_one_letter_code
_entity_poly.pdbx_strand_id
1 'polypeptide(L)'
;LLIEYLLAKLNKKNKVRMIVLSAWIIELMVRNDDSRVYEFIKTNYKLLDRPAMYQILNSEKLIFYAELIEDYNFILKYYIDKKNWALAVKTLIKLYTKGDIELVYENATILLMNYPKVTETWLKLDLEYEKLLPALLKHQEQAIHFLQQVIMDKHYKKNKQLNNAYLCLLVTKPGTDKQIIKFINFTSNFDTNFILWLCISHEKFHPAVLIYIEIGLFDQALELALKHDLTSLAEFILNKYDEDKQVEGIKLEDANYNVKRKLWLKFAKYLIDKSDDLNETLHHIVNVSMLDLKDLLPLFPETISINNFKDEIVESLNEYNKRIVHLSLDMNNSSEHLREMKKKVIYNKKKTNVAIIEPGEPCRKCDKLLVQKNFVYFPNCHHAFHKECMKKNQCLLCNDFLNL
;
A
#
# COMPACT_ATOMS: atom_id res chain seq x y z
N LEU A 1 19.53 -4.09 -74.29
CA LEU A 1 20.05 -2.94 -75.06
C LEU A 1 19.74 -1.58 -74.36
N LEU A 2 18.46 -1.23 -74.11
CA LEU A 2 18.10 0.09 -73.51
C LEU A 2 18.62 0.23 -72.09
N ILE A 3 18.49 -0.82 -71.26
CA ILE A 3 18.99 -0.83 -69.87
C ILE A 3 20.53 -0.68 -69.84
N GLU A 4 21.25 -1.38 -70.69
CA GLU A 4 22.71 -1.29 -70.80
C GLU A 4 23.17 0.10 -71.23
N TYR A 5 22.47 0.72 -72.18
CA TYR A 5 22.71 2.07 -72.62
C TYR A 5 22.51 3.09 -71.47
N LEU A 6 21.42 2.95 -70.70
CA LEU A 6 21.14 3.84 -69.60
C LEU A 6 22.13 3.62 -68.46
N LEU A 7 22.57 2.41 -68.16
CA LEU A 7 23.61 2.09 -67.17
C LEU A 7 24.95 2.74 -67.57
N ALA A 8 25.35 2.75 -68.86
CA ALA A 8 26.54 3.38 -69.36
C ALA A 8 26.49 4.94 -69.24
N LYS A 9 25.28 5.52 -69.25
CA LYS A 9 25.05 6.98 -69.05
C LYS A 9 25.03 7.43 -67.60
N LEU A 10 24.89 6.52 -66.66
CA LEU A 10 24.81 6.82 -65.23
C LEU A 10 26.10 7.44 -64.64
N ASN A 11 27.24 7.25 -65.27
CA ASN A 11 28.54 7.68 -64.82
C ASN A 11 28.88 9.19 -65.05
N LYS A 12 27.91 10.04 -65.33
CA LYS A 12 28.14 11.48 -65.60
C LYS A 12 27.64 12.40 -64.49
N LYS A 13 28.46 13.38 -64.19
CA LYS A 13 28.53 14.37 -63.11
C LYS A 13 27.28 15.18 -62.66
N ASN A 14 26.07 14.86 -63.11
CA ASN A 14 24.90 15.65 -62.80
C ASN A 14 23.91 14.89 -61.90
N LYS A 15 23.83 15.26 -60.61
CA LYS A 15 23.03 14.58 -59.57
C LYS A 15 21.54 14.44 -59.92
N VAL A 16 20.92 15.48 -60.47
CA VAL A 16 19.49 15.47 -60.83
C VAL A 16 19.19 14.47 -61.99
N ARG A 17 20.06 14.45 -62.96
CA ARG A 17 19.96 13.47 -64.10
C ARG A 17 20.16 12.04 -63.60
N MET A 18 21.03 11.81 -62.63
CA MET A 18 21.25 10.51 -62.04
C MET A 18 20.02 9.97 -61.31
N ILE A 19 19.31 10.82 -60.60
CA ILE A 19 18.07 10.44 -59.91
C ILE A 19 16.99 9.98 -60.92
N VAL A 20 16.76 10.77 -61.97
CA VAL A 20 15.74 10.44 -62.98
C VAL A 20 16.14 9.21 -63.78
N LEU A 21 17.40 9.08 -64.18
CA LEU A 21 17.91 7.93 -64.93
C LEU A 21 17.84 6.64 -64.10
N SER A 22 18.17 6.71 -62.81
CA SER A 22 18.09 5.55 -61.92
C SER A 22 16.65 5.09 -61.71
N ALA A 23 15.69 6.01 -61.63
CA ALA A 23 14.27 5.66 -61.55
C ALA A 23 13.79 4.96 -62.82
N TRP A 24 14.17 5.45 -64.01
CA TRP A 24 13.80 4.77 -65.27
C TRP A 24 14.46 3.42 -65.45
N ILE A 25 15.73 3.27 -65.05
CA ILE A 25 16.42 1.99 -65.07
C ILE A 25 15.68 0.97 -64.21
N ILE A 26 15.32 1.35 -62.99
CA ILE A 26 14.58 0.48 -62.09
C ILE A 26 13.21 0.16 -62.63
N GLU A 27 12.49 1.10 -63.20
CA GLU A 27 11.18 0.85 -63.80
C GLU A 27 11.28 -0.16 -64.96
N LEU A 28 12.26 0.00 -65.84
CA LEU A 28 12.49 -0.96 -66.92
C LEU A 28 12.95 -2.34 -66.45
N MET A 29 13.80 -2.40 -65.42
CA MET A 29 14.25 -3.64 -64.81
C MET A 29 13.07 -4.37 -64.11
N VAL A 30 12.20 -3.63 -63.41
CA VAL A 30 11.02 -4.21 -62.76
C VAL A 30 10.01 -4.74 -63.78
N ARG A 31 9.78 -4.02 -64.89
CA ARG A 31 8.89 -4.45 -65.96
C ARG A 31 9.40 -5.72 -66.70
N ASN A 32 10.72 -5.88 -66.78
CA ASN A 32 11.36 -7.02 -67.43
C ASN A 32 11.73 -8.18 -66.50
N ASP A 33 11.34 -8.09 -65.19
CA ASP A 33 11.69 -9.05 -64.14
C ASP A 33 13.19 -9.36 -64.06
N ASP A 34 14.05 -8.36 -64.30
CA ASP A 34 15.52 -8.54 -64.30
C ASP A 34 16.01 -8.77 -62.85
N SER A 35 16.72 -9.85 -62.63
CA SER A 35 17.28 -10.20 -61.32
C SER A 35 18.31 -9.19 -60.79
N ARG A 36 18.90 -8.40 -61.69
CA ARG A 36 19.88 -7.35 -61.34
C ARG A 36 19.29 -6.15 -60.59
N VAL A 37 17.96 -6.06 -60.45
CA VAL A 37 17.27 -4.99 -59.71
C VAL A 37 17.77 -4.88 -58.26
N TYR A 38 17.92 -6.01 -57.57
CA TYR A 38 18.38 -6.03 -56.18
C TYR A 38 19.79 -5.49 -56.01
N GLU A 39 20.68 -5.86 -56.90
CA GLU A 39 22.07 -5.41 -56.90
C GLU A 39 22.17 -3.92 -57.25
N PHE A 40 21.38 -3.46 -58.19
CA PHE A 40 21.31 -2.05 -58.58
C PHE A 40 20.73 -1.19 -57.47
N ILE A 41 19.67 -1.62 -56.80
CA ILE A 41 19.10 -0.93 -55.62
C ILE A 41 20.14 -0.84 -54.51
N LYS A 42 20.84 -1.95 -54.20
CA LYS A 42 21.87 -2.01 -53.16
C LYS A 42 23.03 -1.03 -53.37
N THR A 43 23.44 -0.82 -54.63
CA THR A 43 24.55 0.06 -54.98
C THR A 43 24.15 1.52 -55.05
N ASN A 44 22.90 1.81 -55.42
CA ASN A 44 22.45 3.19 -55.72
C ASN A 44 21.35 3.72 -54.75
N TYR A 45 21.00 3.04 -53.65
CA TYR A 45 19.86 3.39 -52.78
C TYR A 45 19.86 4.84 -52.28
N LYS A 46 21.05 5.47 -52.11
CA LYS A 46 21.19 6.88 -51.66
C LYS A 46 20.83 7.89 -52.76
N LEU A 47 20.82 7.50 -54.01
CA LEU A 47 20.53 8.34 -55.15
C LEU A 47 19.08 8.22 -55.65
N LEU A 48 18.34 7.25 -55.11
CA LEU A 48 16.97 6.98 -55.51
C LEU A 48 16.00 7.94 -54.83
N ASP A 49 15.02 8.43 -55.60
CA ASP A 49 13.93 9.23 -55.08
C ASP A 49 12.89 8.34 -54.37
N ARG A 50 12.66 8.60 -53.11
CA ARG A 50 11.75 7.76 -52.27
C ARG A 50 10.34 7.69 -52.84
N PRO A 51 9.63 8.80 -53.13
CA PRO A 51 8.27 8.79 -53.65
C PRO A 51 8.15 7.99 -54.93
N ALA A 52 9.10 8.12 -55.87
CA ALA A 52 9.12 7.40 -57.12
C ALA A 52 9.31 5.88 -56.91
N MET A 53 10.21 5.50 -55.97
CA MET A 53 10.46 4.09 -55.67
C MET A 53 9.24 3.38 -55.08
N TYR A 54 8.49 4.06 -54.22
CA TYR A 54 7.27 3.50 -53.59
C TYR A 54 6.15 3.27 -54.63
N GLN A 55 6.17 3.94 -55.78
CA GLN A 55 5.22 3.74 -56.88
C GLN A 55 5.66 2.68 -57.88
N ILE A 56 6.95 2.54 -58.13
CA ILE A 56 7.51 1.72 -59.20
C ILE A 56 7.78 0.29 -58.72
N LEU A 57 8.22 0.10 -57.48
CA LEU A 57 8.67 -1.19 -56.96
C LEU A 57 7.50 -2.10 -56.57
N ASN A 58 7.60 -3.38 -56.95
CA ASN A 58 6.68 -4.43 -56.47
C ASN A 58 6.95 -4.78 -55.01
N SER A 59 5.95 -5.39 -54.38
CA SER A 59 5.90 -5.60 -52.92
C SER A 59 7.19 -6.17 -52.28
N GLU A 60 7.84 -7.15 -52.87
CA GLU A 60 9.08 -7.74 -52.35
C GLU A 60 10.29 -6.83 -52.52
N LYS A 61 10.44 -6.26 -53.74
CA LYS A 61 11.53 -5.33 -54.08
C LYS A 61 11.41 -4.03 -53.26
N LEU A 62 10.17 -3.63 -52.95
CA LEU A 62 9.86 -2.46 -52.18
C LEU A 62 10.29 -2.61 -50.69
N ILE A 63 10.02 -3.76 -50.09
CA ILE A 63 10.47 -4.06 -48.72
C ILE A 63 12.00 -4.04 -48.66
N PHE A 64 12.68 -4.67 -49.62
CA PHE A 64 14.12 -4.69 -49.71
C PHE A 64 14.71 -3.26 -49.79
N TYR A 65 14.10 -2.39 -50.60
CA TYR A 65 14.49 -0.99 -50.69
C TYR A 65 14.25 -0.25 -49.37
N ALA A 66 13.07 -0.43 -48.77
CA ALA A 66 12.71 0.19 -47.49
C ALA A 66 13.65 -0.25 -46.34
N GLU A 67 14.11 -1.51 -46.33
CA GLU A 67 15.10 -2.00 -45.37
C GLU A 67 16.48 -1.33 -45.57
N LEU A 68 16.89 -1.08 -46.82
CA LEU A 68 18.17 -0.39 -47.10
C LEU A 68 18.18 1.07 -46.68
N ILE A 69 17.06 1.77 -46.86
CA ILE A 69 16.89 3.15 -46.36
C ILE A 69 16.47 3.22 -44.88
N GLU A 70 16.29 2.07 -44.27
CA GLU A 70 15.90 1.95 -42.87
C GLU A 70 14.56 2.66 -42.55
N ASP A 71 13.62 2.69 -43.49
CA ASP A 71 12.27 3.21 -43.32
C ASP A 71 11.36 2.16 -42.66
N TYR A 72 11.61 1.90 -41.37
CA TYR A 72 10.86 0.89 -40.64
C TYR A 72 9.40 1.27 -40.39
N ASN A 73 9.06 2.56 -40.47
CA ASN A 73 7.67 3.00 -40.39
C ASN A 73 6.84 2.47 -41.57
N PHE A 74 7.37 2.58 -42.78
CA PHE A 74 6.75 2.03 -43.98
C PHE A 74 6.66 0.51 -43.91
N ILE A 75 7.74 -0.16 -43.51
CA ILE A 75 7.82 -1.62 -43.40
C ILE A 75 6.77 -2.12 -42.38
N LEU A 76 6.63 -1.44 -41.23
CA LEU A 76 5.64 -1.79 -40.21
C LEU A 76 4.22 -1.70 -40.79
N LYS A 77 3.85 -0.57 -41.41
CA LYS A 77 2.54 -0.39 -42.05
C LYS A 77 2.27 -1.45 -43.11
N TYR A 78 3.26 -1.74 -43.93
CA TYR A 78 3.13 -2.78 -44.97
C TYR A 78 2.85 -4.16 -44.38
N TYR A 79 3.55 -4.56 -43.28
CA TYR A 79 3.31 -5.88 -42.66
C TYR A 79 1.96 -5.91 -41.93
N ILE A 80 1.50 -4.78 -41.36
CA ILE A 80 0.16 -4.66 -40.76
C ILE A 80 -0.91 -4.85 -41.86
N ASP A 81 -0.80 -4.18 -42.99
CA ASP A 81 -1.73 -4.28 -44.11
C ASP A 81 -1.79 -5.71 -44.73
N LYS A 82 -0.64 -6.35 -44.80
CA LYS A 82 -0.54 -7.75 -45.25
C LYS A 82 -0.89 -8.77 -44.15
N LYS A 83 -1.25 -8.33 -42.94
CA LYS A 83 -1.57 -9.18 -41.78
C LYS A 83 -0.44 -10.12 -41.38
N ASN A 84 0.80 -9.75 -41.64
CA ASN A 84 1.97 -10.53 -41.22
C ASN A 84 2.51 -10.06 -39.90
N TRP A 85 1.81 -10.42 -38.82
CA TRP A 85 2.04 -9.91 -37.46
C TRP A 85 3.41 -10.29 -36.93
N ALA A 86 3.93 -11.46 -37.25
CA ALA A 86 5.24 -11.93 -36.78
C ALA A 86 6.38 -11.04 -37.29
N LEU A 87 6.32 -10.61 -38.58
CA LEU A 87 7.30 -9.70 -39.14
C LEU A 87 7.07 -8.26 -38.66
N ALA A 88 5.82 -7.84 -38.46
CA ALA A 88 5.51 -6.56 -37.87
C ALA A 88 6.15 -6.40 -36.48
N VAL A 89 6.05 -7.40 -35.60
CA VAL A 89 6.69 -7.40 -34.28
C VAL A 89 8.23 -7.38 -34.37
N LYS A 90 8.84 -8.09 -35.34
CA LYS A 90 10.29 -7.98 -35.58
C LYS A 90 10.71 -6.57 -36.00
N THR A 91 9.88 -5.87 -36.79
CA THR A 91 10.18 -4.49 -37.21
C THR A 91 10.02 -3.52 -36.04
N LEU A 92 9.11 -3.79 -35.08
CA LEU A 92 9.01 -3.01 -33.85
C LEU A 92 10.28 -3.04 -33.01
N ILE A 93 10.94 -4.20 -32.92
CA ILE A 93 12.21 -4.32 -32.20
C ILE A 93 13.29 -3.45 -32.89
N LYS A 94 13.31 -3.43 -34.23
CA LYS A 94 14.22 -2.57 -34.98
C LYS A 94 13.92 -1.07 -34.80
N LEU A 95 12.63 -0.69 -34.74
CA LEU A 95 12.21 0.69 -34.44
C LEU A 95 12.64 1.12 -33.04
N TYR A 96 12.44 0.27 -32.05
CA TYR A 96 12.87 0.50 -30.68
C TYR A 96 14.40 0.76 -30.60
N THR A 97 15.20 -0.08 -31.27
CA THR A 97 16.67 0.08 -31.29
C THR A 97 17.13 1.37 -31.97
N LYS A 98 16.30 1.98 -32.83
CA LYS A 98 16.57 3.28 -33.46
C LYS A 98 16.11 4.49 -32.66
N GLY A 99 15.28 4.28 -31.66
CA GLY A 99 14.74 5.36 -30.81
C GLY A 99 13.36 5.89 -31.22
N ASP A 100 12.72 5.32 -32.26
CA ASP A 100 11.37 5.70 -32.68
C ASP A 100 10.30 4.96 -31.87
N ILE A 101 10.28 5.24 -30.56
CA ILE A 101 9.44 4.50 -29.60
C ILE A 101 7.95 4.88 -29.75
N GLU A 102 7.62 6.09 -30.19
CA GLU A 102 6.24 6.56 -30.35
C GLU A 102 5.41 5.67 -31.29
N LEU A 103 6.01 5.22 -32.38
CA LEU A 103 5.36 4.33 -33.33
C LEU A 103 4.98 2.96 -32.74
N VAL A 104 5.71 2.53 -31.69
CA VAL A 104 5.39 1.31 -30.94
C VAL A 104 4.07 1.50 -30.19
N TYR A 105 3.89 2.65 -29.54
CA TYR A 105 2.67 2.96 -28.78
C TYR A 105 1.46 3.16 -29.69
N GLU A 106 1.60 3.87 -30.82
CA GLU A 106 0.54 4.10 -31.79
C GLU A 106 -0.04 2.79 -32.34
N ASN A 107 0.81 1.84 -32.69
CA ASN A 107 0.40 0.57 -33.28
C ASN A 107 0.10 -0.53 -32.24
N ALA A 108 0.27 -0.25 -30.95
CA ALA A 108 0.11 -1.22 -29.88
C ALA A 108 -1.28 -1.88 -29.87
N THR A 109 -2.35 -1.10 -30.07
CA THR A 109 -3.73 -1.59 -30.06
C THR A 109 -3.98 -2.60 -31.19
N ILE A 110 -3.54 -2.29 -32.41
CA ILE A 110 -3.75 -3.15 -33.59
C ILE A 110 -2.96 -4.47 -33.44
N LEU A 111 -1.75 -4.36 -32.93
CA LEU A 111 -0.88 -5.51 -32.73
C LEU A 111 -1.37 -6.42 -31.61
N LEU A 112 -1.82 -5.85 -30.49
CA LEU A 112 -2.35 -6.64 -29.38
C LEU A 112 -3.61 -7.41 -29.78
N MET A 113 -4.49 -6.77 -30.56
CA MET A 113 -5.72 -7.39 -31.06
C MET A 113 -5.47 -8.61 -31.93
N ASN A 114 -4.47 -8.54 -32.80
CA ASN A 114 -4.25 -9.58 -33.81
C ASN A 114 -3.13 -10.57 -33.45
N TYR A 115 -2.22 -10.18 -32.58
CA TYR A 115 -1.08 -10.99 -32.16
C TYR A 115 -0.77 -10.83 -30.66
N PRO A 116 -1.51 -11.53 -29.78
CA PRO A 116 -1.37 -11.42 -28.34
C PRO A 116 0.06 -11.66 -27.81
N LYS A 117 0.86 -12.48 -28.52
CA LYS A 117 2.28 -12.75 -28.16
C LYS A 117 3.18 -11.51 -28.22
N VAL A 118 2.70 -10.38 -28.74
CA VAL A 118 3.45 -9.12 -28.72
C VAL A 118 3.77 -8.66 -27.29
N THR A 119 2.96 -9.04 -26.31
CA THR A 119 3.20 -8.75 -24.89
C THR A 119 4.52 -9.32 -24.38
N GLU A 120 4.92 -10.52 -24.83
CA GLU A 120 6.21 -11.12 -24.48
C GLU A 120 7.40 -10.30 -25.00
N THR A 121 7.23 -9.67 -26.17
CA THR A 121 8.26 -8.78 -26.72
C THR A 121 8.32 -7.46 -25.97
N TRP A 122 7.18 -6.90 -25.59
CA TRP A 122 7.13 -5.69 -24.79
C TRP A 122 7.78 -5.84 -23.40
N LEU A 123 7.68 -7.00 -22.77
CA LEU A 123 8.35 -7.31 -21.50
C LEU A 123 9.89 -7.32 -21.62
N LYS A 124 10.42 -7.56 -22.83
CA LYS A 124 11.87 -7.57 -23.10
C LYS A 124 12.41 -6.19 -23.48
N LEU A 125 11.53 -5.26 -23.82
CA LEU A 125 11.85 -3.90 -24.20
C LEU A 125 11.63 -3.00 -22.99
N ASP A 126 12.53 -2.04 -22.76
CA ASP A 126 12.40 -1.06 -21.70
C ASP A 126 11.45 0.07 -22.14
N LEU A 127 10.14 -0.21 -22.09
CA LEU A 127 9.06 0.67 -22.51
C LEU A 127 8.40 1.34 -21.32
N GLU A 128 7.85 2.53 -21.54
CA GLU A 128 6.94 3.18 -20.58
C GLU A 128 5.58 2.49 -20.66
N TYR A 129 5.33 1.51 -19.79
CA TYR A 129 4.09 0.72 -19.80
C TYR A 129 2.83 1.52 -19.57
N GLU A 130 2.94 2.72 -18.98
CA GLU A 130 1.82 3.65 -18.81
C GLU A 130 1.23 4.07 -20.16
N LYS A 131 2.07 4.29 -21.16
CA LYS A 131 1.63 4.66 -22.53
C LYS A 131 0.94 3.51 -23.27
N LEU A 132 1.14 2.27 -22.80
CA LEU A 132 0.46 1.09 -23.35
C LEU A 132 -0.94 0.86 -22.75
N LEU A 133 -1.28 1.50 -21.62
CA LEU A 133 -2.56 1.32 -20.94
C LEU A 133 -3.79 1.51 -21.85
N PRO A 134 -3.87 2.52 -22.75
CA PRO A 134 -5.02 2.67 -23.64
C PRO A 134 -5.25 1.48 -24.57
N ALA A 135 -4.17 0.82 -24.99
CA ALA A 135 -4.22 -0.40 -25.80
C ALA A 135 -4.64 -1.62 -24.95
N LEU A 136 -4.08 -1.74 -23.76
CA LEU A 136 -4.33 -2.84 -22.84
C LEU A 136 -5.77 -2.86 -22.33
N LEU A 137 -6.34 -1.70 -21.98
CA LEU A 137 -7.72 -1.60 -21.47
C LEU A 137 -8.79 -2.13 -22.46
N LYS A 138 -8.49 -2.15 -23.75
CA LYS A 138 -9.39 -2.72 -24.77
C LYS A 138 -9.39 -4.26 -24.81
N HIS A 139 -8.35 -4.91 -24.28
CA HIS A 139 -8.13 -6.36 -24.35
C HIS A 139 -7.88 -6.94 -22.95
N GLN A 140 -8.94 -7.06 -22.16
CA GLN A 140 -8.88 -7.34 -20.72
C GLN A 140 -8.06 -8.58 -20.34
N GLU A 141 -8.21 -9.70 -21.03
CA GLU A 141 -7.53 -10.95 -20.65
C GLU A 141 -6.02 -10.88 -20.80
N GLN A 142 -5.58 -10.39 -21.98
CA GLN A 142 -4.15 -10.22 -22.25
C GLN A 142 -3.54 -9.15 -21.35
N ALA A 143 -4.31 -8.09 -21.10
CA ALA A 143 -3.89 -7.01 -20.21
C ALA A 143 -3.68 -7.46 -18.76
N ILE A 144 -4.59 -8.26 -18.21
CA ILE A 144 -4.46 -8.80 -16.84
C ILE A 144 -3.17 -9.62 -16.72
N HIS A 145 -2.92 -10.54 -17.68
CA HIS A 145 -1.73 -11.37 -17.64
C HIS A 145 -0.44 -10.55 -17.79
N PHE A 146 -0.43 -9.59 -18.71
CA PHE A 146 0.70 -8.72 -18.95
C PHE A 146 1.01 -7.84 -17.73
N LEU A 147 0.00 -7.13 -17.22
CA LEU A 147 0.16 -6.24 -16.05
C LEU A 147 0.57 -7.02 -14.80
N GLN A 148 0.06 -8.23 -14.62
CA GLN A 148 0.49 -9.09 -13.52
C GLN A 148 2.00 -9.36 -13.58
N GLN A 149 2.54 -9.66 -14.76
CA GLN A 149 3.98 -9.90 -14.95
C GLN A 149 4.79 -8.61 -14.69
N VAL A 150 4.34 -7.47 -15.24
CA VAL A 150 5.01 -6.17 -15.09
C VAL A 150 5.06 -5.73 -13.62
N ILE A 151 3.96 -5.88 -12.88
CA ILE A 151 3.87 -5.46 -11.48
C ILE A 151 4.68 -6.37 -10.56
N MET A 152 4.85 -7.66 -10.91
CA MET A 152 5.71 -8.57 -10.14
C MET A 152 7.17 -8.15 -10.21
N ASP A 153 7.58 -7.38 -11.21
CA ASP A 153 8.91 -6.79 -11.25
C ASP A 153 9.02 -5.66 -10.20
N LYS A 154 10.13 -5.66 -9.43
CA LYS A 154 10.31 -4.75 -8.28
C LYS A 154 10.26 -3.26 -8.66
N HIS A 155 10.64 -2.92 -9.90
CA HIS A 155 10.65 -1.54 -10.38
C HIS A 155 9.25 -0.95 -10.56
N TYR A 156 8.27 -1.76 -10.96
CA TYR A 156 6.91 -1.29 -11.28
C TYR A 156 5.90 -1.46 -10.14
N LYS A 157 6.23 -2.18 -9.07
CA LYS A 157 5.37 -2.36 -7.89
C LYS A 157 4.89 -1.04 -7.27
N LYS A 158 5.71 0.01 -7.35
CA LYS A 158 5.39 1.35 -6.82
C LYS A 158 4.63 2.24 -7.79
N ASN A 159 4.34 1.78 -9.00
CA ASN A 159 3.65 2.60 -9.99
C ASN A 159 2.13 2.59 -9.76
N LYS A 160 1.62 3.73 -9.27
CA LYS A 160 0.20 3.89 -8.92
C LYS A 160 -0.74 3.72 -10.12
N GLN A 161 -0.34 4.19 -11.30
CA GLN A 161 -1.19 4.14 -12.50
C GLN A 161 -1.37 2.69 -13.00
N LEU A 162 -0.29 1.92 -13.05
CA LEU A 162 -0.34 0.50 -13.45
C LEU A 162 -1.14 -0.34 -12.45
N ASN A 163 -0.96 -0.08 -11.15
CA ASN A 163 -1.72 -0.76 -10.11
C ASN A 163 -3.22 -0.46 -10.20
N ASN A 164 -3.60 0.81 -10.42
CA ASN A 164 -4.99 1.20 -10.63
C ASN A 164 -5.59 0.54 -11.87
N ALA A 165 -4.87 0.54 -12.98
CA ALA A 165 -5.33 -0.10 -14.21
C ALA A 165 -5.52 -1.61 -14.04
N TYR A 166 -4.59 -2.28 -13.37
CA TYR A 166 -4.69 -3.70 -13.09
C TYR A 166 -5.89 -4.04 -12.19
N LEU A 167 -6.07 -3.30 -11.10
CA LEU A 167 -7.23 -3.46 -10.22
C LEU A 167 -8.54 -3.17 -10.95
N CYS A 168 -8.59 -2.12 -11.79
CA CYS A 168 -9.76 -1.80 -12.59
C CYS A 168 -10.17 -2.99 -13.50
N LEU A 169 -9.20 -3.60 -14.18
CA LEU A 169 -9.45 -4.77 -15.02
C LEU A 169 -9.88 -6.00 -14.22
N LEU A 170 -9.33 -6.20 -13.02
CA LEU A 170 -9.74 -7.30 -12.15
C LEU A 170 -11.15 -7.09 -11.59
N VAL A 171 -11.50 -5.88 -11.20
CA VAL A 171 -12.82 -5.59 -10.64
C VAL A 171 -13.92 -5.73 -11.69
N THR A 172 -13.66 -5.31 -12.93
CA THR A 172 -14.63 -5.45 -14.04
C THR A 172 -14.86 -6.90 -14.47
N LYS A 173 -13.91 -7.80 -14.20
CA LYS A 173 -14.02 -9.23 -14.53
C LYS A 173 -14.75 -9.98 -13.40
N PRO A 174 -15.78 -10.81 -13.70
CA PRO A 174 -16.44 -11.63 -12.68
C PRO A 174 -15.52 -12.76 -12.16
N GLY A 175 -15.67 -13.11 -10.87
CA GLY A 175 -14.97 -14.25 -10.25
C GLY A 175 -13.50 -14.01 -9.91
N THR A 176 -13.03 -12.77 -9.89
CA THR A 176 -11.63 -12.42 -9.60
C THR A 176 -11.37 -11.94 -8.18
N ASP A 177 -12.32 -12.07 -7.28
CA ASP A 177 -12.26 -11.54 -5.91
C ASP A 177 -11.02 -12.00 -5.14
N LYS A 178 -10.67 -13.30 -5.26
CA LYS A 178 -9.46 -13.84 -4.64
C LYS A 178 -8.16 -13.21 -5.17
N GLN A 179 -8.15 -12.82 -6.45
CA GLN A 179 -6.98 -12.17 -7.06
C GLN A 179 -6.87 -10.71 -6.59
N ILE A 180 -8.00 -10.02 -6.50
CA ILE A 180 -8.08 -8.65 -5.97
C ILE A 180 -7.59 -8.63 -4.52
N ILE A 181 -8.07 -9.54 -3.67
CA ILE A 181 -7.65 -9.65 -2.26
C ILE A 181 -6.14 -9.90 -2.14
N LYS A 182 -5.61 -10.87 -2.91
CA LYS A 182 -4.17 -11.13 -2.94
C LYS A 182 -3.37 -9.91 -3.37
N PHE A 183 -3.88 -9.13 -4.31
CA PHE A 183 -3.21 -7.95 -4.79
C PHE A 183 -3.24 -6.79 -3.79
N ILE A 184 -4.36 -6.56 -3.12
CA ILE A 184 -4.47 -5.55 -2.05
C ILE A 184 -3.47 -5.86 -0.93
N ASN A 185 -3.36 -7.12 -0.51
CA ASN A 185 -2.38 -7.54 0.49
C ASN A 185 -0.92 -7.45 0.00
N PHE A 186 -0.70 -7.47 -1.32
CA PHE A 186 0.64 -7.38 -1.91
C PHE A 186 1.15 -5.95 -2.00
N THR A 187 0.30 -4.97 -2.30
CA THR A 187 0.66 -3.55 -2.45
C THR A 187 -0.46 -2.63 -2.02
N SER A 188 -0.09 -1.58 -1.27
CA SER A 188 -0.99 -0.48 -0.87
C SER A 188 -0.89 0.73 -1.79
N ASN A 189 -0.04 0.69 -2.83
CA ASN A 189 0.22 1.83 -3.70
C ASN A 189 -0.78 1.90 -4.87
N PHE A 190 -2.04 2.17 -4.56
CA PHE A 190 -3.12 2.40 -5.51
C PHE A 190 -4.05 3.51 -5.01
N ASP A 191 -5.00 3.93 -5.82
CA ASP A 191 -6.02 4.91 -5.40
C ASP A 191 -7.16 4.20 -4.67
N THR A 192 -7.08 4.24 -3.35
CA THR A 192 -8.01 3.52 -2.47
C THR A 192 -9.45 3.97 -2.68
N ASN A 193 -9.71 5.28 -2.82
CA ASN A 193 -11.06 5.81 -3.00
C ASN A 193 -11.65 5.40 -4.35
N PHE A 194 -10.85 5.46 -5.41
CA PHE A 194 -11.28 5.06 -6.75
C PHE A 194 -11.59 3.57 -6.81
N ILE A 195 -10.71 2.72 -6.30
CA ILE A 195 -10.89 1.27 -6.32
C ILE A 195 -12.04 0.84 -5.40
N LEU A 196 -12.20 1.49 -4.25
CA LEU A 196 -13.33 1.26 -3.35
C LEU A 196 -14.68 1.52 -4.05
N TRP A 197 -14.79 2.70 -4.67
CA TRP A 197 -15.99 3.05 -5.46
C TRP A 197 -16.25 2.02 -6.56
N LEU A 198 -15.21 1.61 -7.26
CA LEU A 198 -15.31 0.63 -8.35
C LEU A 198 -15.75 -0.75 -7.82
N CYS A 199 -15.20 -1.21 -6.70
CA CYS A 199 -15.61 -2.47 -6.06
C CYS A 199 -17.08 -2.45 -5.65
N ILE A 200 -17.55 -1.35 -5.06
CA ILE A 200 -18.96 -1.21 -4.67
C ILE A 200 -19.87 -1.19 -5.90
N SER A 201 -19.50 -0.49 -6.97
CA SER A 201 -20.30 -0.42 -8.20
C SER A 201 -20.42 -1.76 -8.95
N HIS A 202 -19.44 -2.65 -8.78
CA HIS A 202 -19.43 -4.00 -9.35
C HIS A 202 -19.84 -5.10 -8.36
N GLU A 203 -20.43 -4.73 -7.22
CA GLU A 203 -20.92 -5.64 -6.18
C GLU A 203 -19.84 -6.57 -5.59
N LYS A 204 -18.59 -6.14 -5.61
CA LYS A 204 -17.46 -6.86 -5.03
C LYS A 204 -17.21 -6.43 -3.59
N PHE A 205 -18.13 -6.82 -2.69
CA PHE A 205 -18.14 -6.32 -1.32
C PHE A 205 -16.98 -6.84 -0.48
N HIS A 206 -16.54 -8.07 -0.70
CA HIS A 206 -15.42 -8.64 0.06
C HIS A 206 -14.11 -7.86 -0.11
N PRO A 207 -13.64 -7.56 -1.34
CA PRO A 207 -12.50 -6.66 -1.52
C PRO A 207 -12.73 -5.24 -0.99
N ALA A 208 -13.95 -4.70 -1.13
CA ALA A 208 -14.29 -3.36 -0.63
C ALA A 208 -14.15 -3.26 0.88
N VAL A 209 -14.60 -4.27 1.63
CA VAL A 209 -14.42 -4.35 3.08
C VAL A 209 -12.93 -4.34 3.47
N LEU A 210 -12.09 -5.09 2.77
CA LEU A 210 -10.65 -5.10 3.05
C LEU A 210 -9.99 -3.75 2.79
N ILE A 211 -10.41 -3.03 1.74
CA ILE A 211 -9.92 -1.67 1.48
C ILE A 211 -10.33 -0.71 2.61
N TYR A 212 -11.56 -0.80 3.12
CA TYR A 212 -11.99 0.00 4.27
C TYR A 212 -11.13 -0.27 5.52
N ILE A 213 -10.76 -1.53 5.76
CA ILE A 213 -9.87 -1.90 6.86
C ILE A 213 -8.48 -1.27 6.67
N GLU A 214 -7.91 -1.35 5.47
CA GLU A 214 -6.59 -0.76 5.16
C GLU A 214 -6.56 0.77 5.34
N ILE A 215 -7.69 1.45 5.11
CA ILE A 215 -7.84 2.89 5.34
C ILE A 215 -8.06 3.21 6.83
N GLY A 216 -8.39 2.21 7.66
CA GLY A 216 -8.73 2.38 9.08
C GLY A 216 -10.19 2.76 9.34
N LEU A 217 -11.08 2.61 8.36
CA LEU A 217 -12.50 2.93 8.45
C LEU A 217 -13.33 1.71 8.87
N PHE A 218 -13.06 1.17 10.04
CA PHE A 218 -13.67 -0.06 10.56
C PHE A 218 -15.21 0.00 10.70
N ASP A 219 -15.76 1.17 11.03
CA ASP A 219 -17.21 1.36 11.18
C ASP A 219 -17.93 1.17 9.84
N GLN A 220 -17.39 1.75 8.77
CA GLN A 220 -17.92 1.62 7.41
C GLN A 220 -17.70 0.20 6.84
N ALA A 221 -16.55 -0.40 7.14
CA ALA A 221 -16.25 -1.78 6.79
C ALA A 221 -17.29 -2.74 7.39
N LEU A 222 -17.61 -2.56 8.68
CA LEU A 222 -18.58 -3.36 9.39
C LEU A 222 -20.00 -3.14 8.83
N GLU A 223 -20.41 -1.91 8.61
CA GLU A 223 -21.73 -1.61 8.02
C GLU A 223 -21.91 -2.26 6.63
N LEU A 224 -20.87 -2.20 5.79
CA LEU A 224 -20.92 -2.83 4.48
C LEU A 224 -21.02 -4.38 4.61
N ALA A 225 -20.22 -4.97 5.49
CA ALA A 225 -20.23 -6.41 5.72
C ALA A 225 -21.60 -6.90 6.23
N LEU A 226 -22.19 -6.18 7.18
CA LEU A 226 -23.50 -6.55 7.75
C LEU A 226 -24.63 -6.36 6.75
N LYS A 227 -24.59 -5.32 5.92
CA LYS A 227 -25.59 -5.06 4.87
C LYS A 227 -25.66 -6.20 3.84
N HIS A 228 -24.55 -6.87 3.59
CA HIS A 228 -24.46 -7.95 2.59
C HIS A 228 -24.29 -9.33 3.20
N ASP A 229 -24.66 -9.50 4.48
CA ASP A 229 -24.66 -10.79 5.20
C ASP A 229 -23.31 -11.51 5.28
N LEU A 230 -22.22 -10.77 5.27
CA LEU A 230 -20.85 -11.31 5.34
C LEU A 230 -20.38 -11.43 6.80
N THR A 231 -21.03 -12.30 7.57
CA THR A 231 -20.79 -12.46 9.03
C THR A 231 -19.35 -12.83 9.36
N SER A 232 -18.74 -13.75 8.61
CA SER A 232 -17.34 -14.14 8.82
C SER A 232 -16.35 -12.98 8.62
N LEU A 233 -16.66 -12.04 7.70
CA LEU A 233 -15.85 -10.83 7.53
C LEU A 233 -16.08 -9.82 8.64
N ALA A 234 -17.30 -9.72 9.14
CA ALA A 234 -17.61 -8.84 10.27
C ALA A 234 -16.81 -9.26 11.52
N GLU A 235 -16.73 -10.55 11.83
CA GLU A 235 -15.87 -11.07 12.90
C GLU A 235 -14.39 -10.79 12.65
N PHE A 236 -13.92 -10.96 11.41
CA PHE A 236 -12.54 -10.65 11.04
C PHE A 236 -12.21 -9.16 11.24
N ILE A 237 -13.14 -8.25 10.90
CA ILE A 237 -12.99 -6.79 11.12
C ILE A 237 -12.79 -6.49 12.61
N LEU A 238 -13.62 -7.09 13.46
CA LEU A 238 -13.57 -6.87 14.90
C LEU A 238 -12.26 -7.37 15.51
N ASN A 239 -11.82 -8.57 15.13
CA ASN A 239 -10.57 -9.15 15.60
C ASN A 239 -9.36 -8.33 15.12
N LYS A 240 -9.35 -7.89 13.85
CA LYS A 240 -8.26 -7.09 13.31
C LYS A 240 -8.17 -5.70 13.93
N TYR A 241 -9.30 -5.09 14.29
CA TYR A 241 -9.31 -3.84 15.04
C TYR A 241 -8.56 -3.96 16.38
N ASP A 242 -8.69 -5.13 17.04
CA ASP A 242 -8.00 -5.41 18.30
C ASP A 242 -6.49 -5.56 18.13
N GLU A 243 -6.05 -6.23 17.07
CA GLU A 243 -4.63 -6.43 16.77
C GLU A 243 -3.93 -5.11 16.41
N ASP A 244 -4.52 -4.30 15.54
CA ASP A 244 -3.91 -3.04 15.07
C ASP A 244 -3.71 -2.04 16.22
N LYS A 245 -4.64 -1.98 17.18
CA LYS A 245 -4.55 -1.07 18.33
C LYS A 245 -3.58 -1.52 19.43
N GLN A 246 -3.31 -2.82 19.54
CA GLN A 246 -2.26 -3.33 20.45
C GLN A 246 -0.86 -2.93 19.99
N VAL A 247 -0.63 -2.81 18.69
CA VAL A 247 0.67 -2.45 18.10
C VAL A 247 0.99 -0.95 18.27
N GLU A 248 -0.01 -0.07 18.26
CA GLU A 248 0.20 1.38 18.38
C GLU A 248 0.64 1.86 19.76
N GLY A 249 0.55 1.04 20.81
CA GLY A 249 1.07 1.33 22.16
C GLY A 249 0.50 2.60 22.82
N ILE A 250 -0.53 3.21 22.26
CA ILE A 250 -1.13 4.45 22.74
C ILE A 250 -2.14 4.10 23.82
N LYS A 251 -1.78 4.40 25.08
CA LYS A 251 -2.68 4.36 26.24
C LYS A 251 -3.73 5.49 26.18
N LEU A 252 -4.62 5.45 25.20
CA LEU A 252 -5.90 6.17 25.21
C LEU A 252 -6.99 5.14 25.48
N GLU A 253 -6.96 4.57 26.67
CA GLU A 253 -7.80 3.43 27.07
C GLU A 253 -9.30 3.71 26.91
N ASP A 254 -9.77 4.94 27.17
CA ASP A 254 -11.20 5.26 27.18
C ASP A 254 -11.80 5.48 25.78
N ALA A 255 -11.10 6.14 24.87
CA ALA A 255 -11.65 6.46 23.54
C ALA A 255 -11.71 5.21 22.63
N ASN A 256 -10.66 4.39 22.64
CA ASN A 256 -10.60 3.17 21.86
C ASN A 256 -11.58 2.11 22.35
N TYR A 257 -11.76 2.01 23.69
CA TYR A 257 -12.74 1.12 24.29
C TYR A 257 -14.17 1.47 23.84
N ASN A 258 -14.53 2.74 23.79
CA ASN A 258 -15.85 3.17 23.34
C ASN A 258 -16.10 2.89 21.87
N VAL A 259 -15.11 3.01 20.98
CA VAL A 259 -15.24 2.67 19.56
C VAL A 259 -15.39 1.16 19.38
N LYS A 260 -14.55 0.37 20.03
CA LYS A 260 -14.63 -1.08 20.02
C LYS A 260 -16.00 -1.57 20.48
N ARG A 261 -16.46 -1.07 21.63
CA ARG A 261 -17.79 -1.39 22.18
C ARG A 261 -18.90 -1.05 21.18
N LYS A 262 -18.82 0.10 20.50
CA LYS A 262 -19.80 0.51 19.50
C LYS A 262 -19.83 -0.45 18.29
N LEU A 263 -18.67 -0.90 17.81
CA LEU A 263 -18.58 -1.86 16.71
C LEU A 263 -19.20 -3.22 17.12
N TRP A 264 -18.85 -3.72 18.30
CA TRP A 264 -19.42 -4.96 18.82
C TRP A 264 -20.95 -4.86 19.04
N LEU A 265 -21.45 -3.71 19.50
CA LEU A 265 -22.91 -3.51 19.65
C LEU A 265 -23.63 -3.51 18.30
N LYS A 266 -23.05 -2.94 17.24
CA LYS A 266 -23.63 -3.02 15.89
C LYS A 266 -23.69 -4.46 15.40
N PHE A 267 -22.64 -5.22 15.61
CA PHE A 267 -22.58 -6.64 15.23
C PHE A 267 -23.55 -7.48 16.02
N ALA A 268 -23.61 -7.31 17.35
CA ALA A 268 -24.53 -7.99 18.23
C ALA A 268 -25.99 -7.71 17.84
N LYS A 269 -26.33 -6.45 17.57
CA LYS A 269 -27.67 -6.08 17.09
C LYS A 269 -28.06 -6.83 15.83
N TYR A 270 -27.14 -6.84 14.83
CA TYR A 270 -27.39 -7.55 13.58
C TYR A 270 -27.60 -9.06 13.81
N LEU A 271 -26.82 -9.69 14.69
CA LEU A 271 -26.96 -11.11 14.99
C LEU A 271 -28.30 -11.39 15.68
N ILE A 272 -28.71 -10.53 16.62
CA ILE A 272 -30.00 -10.67 17.34
C ILE A 272 -31.18 -10.49 16.37
N ASP A 273 -31.12 -9.52 15.47
CA ASP A 273 -32.19 -9.26 14.50
C ASP A 273 -32.34 -10.38 13.45
N LYS A 274 -31.28 -11.16 13.21
CA LYS A 274 -31.28 -12.21 12.16
C LYS A 274 -31.39 -13.64 12.68
N SER A 275 -31.10 -13.88 13.95
CA SER A 275 -31.09 -15.22 14.52
C SER A 275 -32.49 -15.69 14.91
N ASP A 276 -32.78 -16.93 14.55
CA ASP A 276 -33.99 -17.66 15.04
C ASP A 276 -33.77 -18.21 16.45
N ASP A 277 -32.54 -18.52 16.83
CA ASP A 277 -32.17 -19.06 18.15
C ASP A 277 -31.27 -18.07 18.92
N LEU A 278 -31.93 -17.35 19.84
CA LEU A 278 -31.31 -16.29 20.63
C LEU A 278 -30.34 -16.81 21.69
N ASN A 279 -30.48 -18.03 22.15
CA ASN A 279 -29.61 -18.58 23.19
C ASN A 279 -28.23 -18.90 22.63
N GLU A 280 -28.14 -19.55 21.46
CA GLU A 280 -26.85 -19.82 20.81
C GLU A 280 -26.14 -18.53 20.43
N THR A 281 -26.88 -17.56 19.92
CA THR A 281 -26.32 -16.23 19.57
C THR A 281 -25.82 -15.48 20.79
N LEU A 282 -26.51 -15.52 21.91
CA LEU A 282 -26.05 -14.92 23.15
C LEU A 282 -24.76 -15.56 23.66
N HIS A 283 -24.72 -16.89 23.73
CA HIS A 283 -23.52 -17.62 24.11
C HIS A 283 -22.33 -17.24 23.19
N HIS A 284 -22.58 -17.15 21.90
CA HIS A 284 -21.54 -16.74 20.93
C HIS A 284 -21.07 -15.31 21.19
N ILE A 285 -22.00 -14.37 21.37
CA ILE A 285 -21.66 -12.96 21.61
C ILE A 285 -20.92 -12.78 22.95
N VAL A 286 -21.41 -13.36 24.02
CA VAL A 286 -20.81 -13.24 25.37
C VAL A 286 -19.41 -13.86 25.42
N ASN A 287 -19.22 -15.00 24.77
CA ASN A 287 -17.91 -15.70 24.76
C ASN A 287 -16.85 -15.01 23.87
N VAL A 288 -17.27 -14.40 22.76
CA VAL A 288 -16.35 -13.82 21.76
C VAL A 288 -16.18 -12.30 21.97
N SER A 289 -17.21 -11.61 22.53
CA SER A 289 -17.20 -10.17 22.69
C SER A 289 -16.74 -9.73 24.09
N MET A 290 -16.20 -8.51 24.18
CA MET A 290 -15.96 -7.84 25.45
C MET A 290 -17.21 -7.08 25.96
N LEU A 291 -18.39 -7.41 25.46
CA LEU A 291 -19.64 -6.78 25.86
C LEU A 291 -20.18 -7.42 27.12
N ASP A 292 -20.51 -6.60 28.09
CA ASP A 292 -21.25 -7.03 29.28
C ASP A 292 -22.72 -7.27 28.92
N LEU A 293 -23.36 -8.21 29.60
CA LEU A 293 -24.78 -8.51 29.39
C LEU A 293 -25.67 -7.26 29.53
N LYS A 294 -25.28 -6.31 30.40
CA LYS A 294 -26.00 -5.04 30.56
C LYS A 294 -26.04 -4.19 29.28
N ASP A 295 -25.04 -4.35 28.38
CA ASP A 295 -24.94 -3.61 27.13
C ASP A 295 -25.79 -4.24 26.04
N LEU A 296 -26.06 -5.54 26.17
CA LEU A 296 -26.89 -6.34 25.24
C LEU A 296 -28.38 -6.25 25.58
N LEU A 297 -28.75 -6.11 26.87
CA LEU A 297 -30.15 -6.06 27.29
C LEU A 297 -31.04 -5.06 26.53
N PRO A 298 -30.59 -3.83 26.21
CA PRO A 298 -31.40 -2.88 25.44
C PRO A 298 -31.63 -3.26 23.97
N LEU A 299 -30.88 -4.23 23.45
CA LEU A 299 -30.97 -4.68 22.05
C LEU A 299 -32.04 -5.77 21.86
N PHE A 300 -32.49 -6.38 22.96
CA PHE A 300 -33.50 -7.45 22.88
C PHE A 300 -34.88 -6.88 22.63
N PRO A 301 -35.68 -7.51 21.79
CA PRO A 301 -37.11 -7.20 21.65
C PRO A 301 -37.85 -7.49 22.95
N GLU A 302 -38.84 -6.65 23.28
CA GLU A 302 -39.64 -6.73 24.51
C GLU A 302 -40.44 -8.09 24.67
N THR A 303 -40.53 -8.84 23.59
CA THR A 303 -41.30 -10.11 23.54
C THR A 303 -40.52 -11.33 24.04
N ILE A 304 -39.22 -11.18 24.37
CA ILE A 304 -38.39 -12.30 24.78
C ILE A 304 -38.66 -12.67 26.25
N SER A 305 -38.84 -13.96 26.48
CA SER A 305 -38.94 -14.49 27.83
C SER A 305 -37.57 -14.50 28.52
N ILE A 306 -37.51 -13.93 29.73
CA ILE A 306 -36.30 -13.91 30.58
C ILE A 306 -35.80 -15.35 30.87
N ASN A 307 -36.69 -16.35 30.81
CA ASN A 307 -36.29 -17.73 31.06
C ASN A 307 -35.24 -18.28 30.07
N ASN A 308 -35.13 -17.71 28.88
CA ASN A 308 -34.20 -18.18 27.84
C ASN A 308 -32.75 -17.83 28.14
N PHE A 309 -32.46 -16.82 28.99
CA PHE A 309 -31.11 -16.37 29.35
C PHE A 309 -30.93 -16.15 30.85
N LYS A 310 -31.73 -16.82 31.65
CA LYS A 310 -31.68 -16.74 33.10
C LYS A 310 -30.34 -17.18 33.66
N ASP A 311 -29.77 -18.23 33.09
CA ASP A 311 -28.52 -18.81 33.58
C ASP A 311 -27.36 -17.89 33.29
N GLU A 312 -27.30 -17.24 32.10
CA GLU A 312 -26.30 -16.25 31.71
C GLU A 312 -26.38 -14.97 32.55
N ILE A 313 -27.62 -14.53 32.90
CA ILE A 313 -27.82 -13.40 33.82
C ILE A 313 -27.28 -13.75 35.21
N VAL A 314 -27.55 -14.92 35.71
CA VAL A 314 -27.08 -15.36 37.02
C VAL A 314 -25.57 -15.50 37.03
N GLU A 315 -24.96 -16.04 35.99
CA GLU A 315 -23.52 -16.15 35.87
C GLU A 315 -22.85 -14.76 35.78
N SER A 316 -23.35 -13.87 34.96
CA SER A 316 -22.86 -12.49 34.86
C SER A 316 -22.99 -11.73 36.18
N LEU A 317 -24.12 -11.85 36.90
CA LEU A 317 -24.30 -11.25 38.22
C LEU A 317 -23.29 -11.81 39.23
N ASN A 318 -23.03 -13.11 39.20
CA ASN A 318 -22.02 -13.72 40.05
C ASN A 318 -20.61 -13.22 39.77
N GLU A 319 -20.26 -13.02 38.49
CA GLU A 319 -18.99 -12.40 38.11
C GLU A 319 -18.87 -10.94 38.58
N TYR A 320 -19.92 -10.15 38.41
CA TYR A 320 -19.95 -8.78 38.95
C TYR A 320 -19.78 -8.76 40.46
N ASN A 321 -20.46 -9.66 41.19
CA ASN A 321 -20.30 -9.76 42.65
C ASN A 321 -18.84 -10.12 43.04
N LYS A 322 -18.23 -11.09 42.36
CA LYS A 322 -16.80 -11.42 42.57
C LYS A 322 -15.89 -10.20 42.32
N ARG A 323 -16.13 -9.47 41.22
CA ARG A 323 -15.38 -8.29 40.88
C ARG A 323 -15.55 -7.15 41.87
N ILE A 324 -16.77 -6.92 42.39
CA ILE A 324 -17.07 -5.96 43.44
C ILE A 324 -16.29 -6.30 44.71
N VAL A 325 -16.32 -7.58 45.14
CA VAL A 325 -15.58 -8.04 46.32
C VAL A 325 -14.09 -7.82 46.15
N HIS A 326 -13.53 -8.19 44.98
CA HIS A 326 -12.09 -7.97 44.72
C HIS A 326 -11.71 -6.49 44.75
N LEU A 327 -12.43 -5.64 44.04
CA LEU A 327 -12.20 -4.18 44.05
C LEU A 327 -12.37 -3.57 45.44
N SER A 328 -13.31 -4.03 46.26
CA SER A 328 -13.49 -3.60 47.63
C SER A 328 -12.28 -3.99 48.51
N LEU A 329 -11.73 -5.18 48.34
CA LEU A 329 -10.51 -5.62 49.02
C LEU A 329 -9.29 -4.77 48.59
N ASP A 330 -9.12 -4.50 47.32
CA ASP A 330 -8.04 -3.66 46.80
C ASP A 330 -8.13 -2.23 47.30
N MET A 331 -9.34 -1.69 47.38
CA MET A 331 -9.58 -0.34 47.93
C MET A 331 -9.25 -0.29 49.43
N ASN A 332 -9.61 -1.33 50.20
CA ASN A 332 -9.27 -1.41 51.63
C ASN A 332 -7.76 -1.52 51.83
N ASN A 333 -7.07 -2.39 51.08
CA ASN A 333 -5.62 -2.54 51.14
C ASN A 333 -4.91 -1.23 50.78
N SER A 334 -5.36 -0.53 49.73
CA SER A 334 -4.82 0.75 49.31
C SER A 334 -5.06 1.82 50.38
N SER A 335 -6.24 1.82 51.04
CA SER A 335 -6.57 2.75 52.14
C SER A 335 -5.69 2.51 53.38
N GLU A 336 -5.44 1.25 53.74
CA GLU A 336 -4.52 0.90 54.83
C GLU A 336 -3.09 1.36 54.54
N HIS A 337 -2.61 1.08 53.33
CA HIS A 337 -1.29 1.53 52.89
C HIS A 337 -1.15 3.05 52.94
N LEU A 338 -2.17 3.79 52.46
CA LEU A 338 -2.19 5.24 52.59
C LEU A 338 -2.18 5.74 54.08
N ARG A 339 -2.89 5.03 54.96
CA ARG A 339 -2.85 5.34 56.40
C ARG A 339 -1.44 5.14 57.00
N GLU A 340 -0.79 4.05 56.64
CA GLU A 340 0.60 3.77 57.04
C GLU A 340 1.57 4.83 56.52
N MET A 341 1.47 5.18 55.25
CA MET A 341 2.29 6.22 54.64
C MET A 341 2.08 7.58 55.31
N LYS A 342 0.82 7.94 55.61
CA LYS A 342 0.53 9.18 56.40
C LYS A 342 1.18 9.15 57.79
N LYS A 343 1.11 8.01 58.51
CA LYS A 343 1.78 7.85 59.80
C LYS A 343 3.30 8.03 59.67
N LYS A 344 3.93 7.45 58.66
CA LYS A 344 5.37 7.58 58.36
C LYS A 344 5.74 9.04 58.05
N VAL A 345 4.92 9.75 57.25
CA VAL A 345 5.14 11.18 56.95
C VAL A 345 5.03 12.04 58.18
N ILE A 346 4.02 11.82 59.05
CA ILE A 346 3.86 12.56 60.30
C ILE A 346 5.02 12.27 61.26
N TYR A 347 5.45 11.02 61.37
CA TYR A 347 6.61 10.63 62.19
C TYR A 347 7.88 11.33 61.71
N ASN A 348 8.15 11.30 60.42
CA ASN A 348 9.31 11.95 59.82
C ASN A 348 9.26 13.47 60.01
N LYS A 349 8.10 14.12 59.82
CA LYS A 349 7.94 15.56 60.10
C LYS A 349 8.25 15.88 61.54
N LYS A 350 7.77 15.10 62.50
CA LYS A 350 8.10 15.31 63.91
C LYS A 350 9.59 15.16 64.18
N LYS A 351 10.24 14.18 63.57
CA LYS A 351 11.68 13.90 63.73
C LYS A 351 12.54 14.98 63.09
N THR A 352 12.11 15.57 61.97
CA THR A 352 12.86 16.64 61.28
C THR A 352 12.70 18.03 61.89
N ASN A 353 11.65 18.27 62.70
CA ASN A 353 11.42 19.56 63.33
C ASN A 353 12.18 19.73 64.65
N VAL A 354 12.84 18.72 65.18
CA VAL A 354 13.58 18.80 66.44
C VAL A 354 15.00 18.35 66.18
N ALA A 355 15.93 19.30 66.17
CA ALA A 355 17.36 19.03 66.19
C ALA A 355 17.87 19.16 67.62
N ILE A 356 18.36 18.07 68.19
CA ILE A 356 19.02 18.07 69.51
C ILE A 356 20.52 18.15 69.21
N ILE A 357 21.14 19.27 69.58
CA ILE A 357 22.56 19.53 69.40
C ILE A 357 23.14 19.73 70.83
N GLU A 358 24.13 18.93 71.15
CA GLU A 358 24.83 19.05 72.43
C GLU A 358 25.73 20.31 72.43
N PRO A 359 25.85 21.01 73.55
CA PRO A 359 26.61 22.27 73.61
C PRO A 359 28.10 22.14 73.25
N GLY A 360 28.64 20.93 73.29
CA GLY A 360 30.04 20.60 72.92
C GLY A 360 30.23 20.04 71.53
N GLU A 361 29.21 19.97 70.70
CA GLU A 361 29.30 19.29 69.38
C GLU A 361 30.16 20.10 68.38
N PRO A 362 31.18 19.49 67.76
CA PRO A 362 32.03 20.19 66.79
C PRO A 362 31.44 20.18 65.37
N CYS A 363 31.77 21.18 64.61
CA CYS A 363 31.52 21.20 63.18
C CYS A 363 32.33 20.08 62.45
N ARG A 364 31.69 19.19 61.77
CA ARG A 364 32.32 18.04 61.09
C ARG A 364 33.33 18.40 59.97
N LYS A 365 33.54 19.70 59.68
CA LYS A 365 34.51 20.18 58.70
C LYS A 365 35.71 20.93 59.32
N CYS A 366 35.50 21.77 60.35
CA CYS A 366 36.55 22.60 60.91
C CYS A 366 36.84 22.33 62.38
N ASP A 367 36.17 21.33 62.96
CA ASP A 367 36.28 20.87 64.37
C ASP A 367 36.09 21.95 65.45
N LYS A 368 35.59 23.13 65.09
CA LYS A 368 35.20 24.22 66.04
C LYS A 368 33.77 24.01 66.50
N LEU A 369 33.47 24.46 67.72
CA LEU A 369 32.16 24.33 68.34
C LEU A 369 31.05 24.96 67.44
N LEU A 370 29.96 24.23 67.20
CA LEU A 370 28.86 24.65 66.35
C LEU A 370 28.10 25.88 66.90
N VAL A 371 28.00 25.94 68.24
CA VAL A 371 27.20 26.99 68.95
C VAL A 371 27.81 28.37 68.79
N GLN A 372 29.08 28.51 68.40
CA GLN A 372 29.75 29.83 68.31
C GLN A 372 29.43 30.60 67.02
N LYS A 373 28.83 29.92 65.99
CA LYS A 373 28.51 30.52 64.68
C LYS A 373 27.22 29.96 64.13
N ASN A 374 26.64 30.65 63.11
CA ASN A 374 25.49 30.12 62.40
C ASN A 374 25.79 28.79 61.76
N PHE A 375 24.98 27.79 62.05
CA PHE A 375 25.18 26.42 61.59
C PHE A 375 23.94 25.90 60.86
N VAL A 376 24.12 24.84 60.06
CA VAL A 376 23.08 24.11 59.33
C VAL A 376 23.12 22.66 59.79
N TYR A 377 21.98 22.14 60.19
CA TYR A 377 21.79 20.76 60.62
C TYR A 377 21.02 19.97 59.53
N PHE A 378 21.51 18.79 59.19
CA PHE A 378 20.88 17.89 58.26
C PHE A 378 20.08 16.81 58.99
N PRO A 379 18.74 16.88 58.98
CA PRO A 379 17.93 15.99 59.81
C PRO A 379 17.94 14.54 59.39
N ASN A 380 18.27 14.23 58.14
CA ASN A 380 18.29 12.87 57.64
C ASN A 380 19.54 12.08 58.09
N CYS A 381 20.67 12.74 58.14
CA CYS A 381 21.97 12.08 58.47
C CYS A 381 22.55 12.58 59.78
N HIS A 382 21.88 13.47 60.52
CA HIS A 382 22.30 14.02 61.82
C HIS A 382 23.68 14.69 61.83
N HIS A 383 24.12 15.24 60.66
CA HIS A 383 25.37 15.99 60.57
C HIS A 383 25.11 17.50 60.65
N ALA A 384 26.00 18.22 61.33
CA ALA A 384 25.91 19.66 61.45
C ALA A 384 27.23 20.33 61.02
N PHE A 385 27.08 21.47 60.31
CA PHE A 385 28.21 22.26 59.81
C PHE A 385 27.94 23.75 59.98
N HIS A 386 29.01 24.57 60.19
CA HIS A 386 28.86 25.99 60.10
C HIS A 386 28.42 26.42 58.69
N LYS A 387 27.59 27.42 58.57
CA LYS A 387 27.11 27.94 57.30
C LYS A 387 28.26 28.35 56.36
N GLU A 388 29.33 28.94 56.96
CA GLU A 388 30.55 29.35 56.27
C GLU A 388 31.42 28.13 55.79
N CYS A 389 31.28 26.97 56.38
CA CYS A 389 31.98 25.78 56.05
C CYS A 389 31.33 25.03 54.86
N MET A 390 30.15 25.40 54.46
CA MET A 390 29.40 24.79 53.35
C MET A 390 29.49 25.62 52.11
N LYS A 391 29.69 24.98 50.96
CA LYS A 391 29.68 25.62 49.62
C LYS A 391 28.36 25.43 48.88
N LYS A 392 27.55 24.47 49.27
CA LYS A 392 26.25 24.10 48.69
C LYS A 392 25.33 23.60 49.81
N ASN A 393 24.01 23.63 49.58
CA ASN A 393 23.01 23.12 50.54
C ASN A 393 22.98 21.56 50.58
N GLN A 394 24.14 20.96 50.69
CA GLN A 394 24.36 19.53 50.62
C GLN A 394 25.29 19.08 51.75
N CYS A 395 25.00 17.97 52.44
CA CYS A 395 25.85 17.42 53.47
C CYS A 395 27.19 16.97 52.85
N LEU A 396 28.30 17.45 53.41
CA LEU A 396 29.63 17.19 52.91
C LEU A 396 30.11 15.72 53.12
N LEU A 397 29.43 14.98 54.00
CA LEU A 397 29.77 13.60 54.34
C LEU A 397 28.87 12.56 53.64
N CYS A 398 27.60 12.88 53.47
CA CYS A 398 26.59 11.94 53.02
C CYS A 398 25.96 12.36 51.67
N ASN A 399 26.29 13.50 51.09
CA ASN A 399 25.67 14.10 49.89
C ASN A 399 24.15 14.31 49.97
N ASP A 400 23.57 14.24 51.17
CA ASP A 400 22.15 14.49 51.36
C ASP A 400 21.84 15.98 51.20
N PHE A 401 20.71 16.29 50.56
CA PHE A 401 20.22 17.68 50.36
C PHE A 401 19.40 18.16 51.55
N LEU A 402 19.55 19.43 51.86
CA LEU A 402 18.62 20.12 52.77
C LEU A 402 17.26 20.24 52.04
N ASN A 403 16.28 19.48 52.51
CA ASN A 403 14.89 19.72 52.13
C ASN A 403 14.42 20.98 52.93
N LEU A 404 14.47 22.13 52.25
CA LEU A 404 13.88 23.38 52.73
C LEU A 404 12.36 23.33 52.66
#